data_3623e7fca82601894381359416b6d52f
#
_entry.id   3623e7fca82601894381359416b6d52f
#
_cell.length_a   1.000
_cell.length_b   1.000
_cell.length_c   1.000
_cell.angle_alpha   90.00
_cell.angle_beta   90.00
_cell.angle_gamma   90.00
#
_symmetry.space_group_name_H-M   'P 1'
#
loop_
_entity.id
_entity.type
_entity.pdbx_description
1 polymer ?
#
loop_
_entity_poly.entity_id
_entity_poly.type
_entity_poly.pdbx_seq_one_letter_code
_entity_poly.pdbx_strand_id
1 'polypeptide(L)'
;MNRLDCLKVLKELTPDDTLVVVTLGVTTDEWYDLGPREATMYLPAMGTITPVGLGLALALPHRRVLVLDSDGSLLLSLGSLTVVGSQAPKNFGVIVFDNGCYESIGGAPTATSNGTDLAVVARGCGIKNSVTVSDIDTFRSATARALGEPGPLFVVARIERSIVNVKPKTTDIFEDKYRFARYVEKSEGIEILSPAGRGRRDPNDWNSQTNGD
;
A
#
# COMPACT_ATOMS: atom_id res chain seq x y z
N MET A 1 11.92 4.32 16.35
CA MET A 1 12.55 4.28 15.00
C MET A 1 11.93 5.39 14.15
N ASN A 2 12.72 6.06 13.31
CA ASN A 2 12.22 7.19 12.49
C ASN A 2 11.62 6.68 11.17
N ARG A 3 10.50 7.29 10.70
CA ARG A 3 9.82 6.90 9.46
C ARG A 3 10.70 7.12 8.22
N LEU A 4 11.39 8.26 8.14
CA LEU A 4 12.25 8.57 6.99
C LEU A 4 13.38 7.54 6.82
N ASP A 5 13.96 7.03 7.91
CA ASP A 5 14.98 6.00 7.83
C ASP A 5 14.39 4.65 7.36
N CYS A 6 13.17 4.33 7.78
CA CYS A 6 12.43 3.18 7.24
C CYS A 6 12.17 3.34 5.73
N LEU A 7 11.75 4.53 5.29
CA LEU A 7 11.51 4.81 3.88
C LEU A 7 12.79 4.75 3.03
N LYS A 8 13.94 5.16 3.56
CA LYS A 8 15.24 4.97 2.89
C LYS A 8 15.57 3.48 2.70
N VAL A 9 15.34 2.66 3.74
CA VAL A 9 15.50 1.20 3.64
C VAL A 9 14.57 0.62 2.58
N LEU A 10 13.31 1.03 2.57
CA LEU A 10 12.34 0.62 1.55
C LEU A 10 12.79 1.02 0.15
N LYS A 11 13.27 2.24 -0.02
CA LYS A 11 13.74 2.76 -1.31
C LYS A 11 14.91 1.96 -1.86
N GLU A 12 15.83 1.56 -0.99
CA GLU A 12 16.99 0.73 -1.31
C GLU A 12 16.57 -0.70 -1.74
N LEU A 13 15.62 -1.29 -1.01
CA LEU A 13 15.27 -2.71 -1.19
C LEU A 13 14.18 -2.94 -2.25
N THR A 14 13.36 -1.93 -2.57
CA THR A 14 12.20 -2.11 -3.45
C THR A 14 12.63 -2.09 -4.92
N PRO A 15 12.45 -3.20 -5.67
CA PRO A 15 12.71 -3.24 -7.11
C PRO A 15 11.87 -2.19 -7.88
N ASP A 16 12.40 -1.72 -9.01
CA ASP A 16 11.78 -0.63 -9.78
C ASP A 16 10.42 -0.99 -10.37
N ASP A 17 10.19 -2.26 -10.63
CA ASP A 17 8.94 -2.80 -11.17
C ASP A 17 7.89 -3.10 -10.10
N THR A 18 8.22 -3.01 -8.81
CA THR A 18 7.26 -3.17 -7.71
C THR A 18 6.23 -2.04 -7.73
N LEU A 19 4.96 -2.39 -7.77
CA LEU A 19 3.87 -1.42 -7.62
C LEU A 19 3.76 -1.00 -6.16
N VAL A 20 3.92 0.29 -5.89
CA VAL A 20 3.85 0.83 -4.52
C VAL A 20 2.61 1.68 -4.36
N VAL A 21 1.80 1.41 -3.33
CA VAL A 21 0.64 2.24 -2.97
C VAL A 21 0.92 2.94 -1.66
N VAL A 22 0.90 4.26 -1.66
CA VAL A 22 1.34 5.09 -0.53
C VAL A 22 0.19 5.87 0.06
N THR A 23 0.11 5.87 1.39
CA THR A 23 -0.85 6.67 2.17
C THR A 23 -0.57 8.17 2.06
N LEU A 24 -1.59 8.98 2.28
CA LEU A 24 -1.50 10.44 2.31
C LEU A 24 -0.63 10.99 3.47
N GLY A 25 -0.39 12.29 3.45
CA GLY A 25 0.32 13.02 4.48
C GLY A 25 1.83 12.88 4.40
N VAL A 26 2.50 12.98 5.53
CA VAL A 26 3.96 13.05 5.62
C VAL A 26 4.65 11.85 4.97
N THR A 27 4.04 10.66 5.03
CA THR A 27 4.58 9.47 4.36
C THR A 27 4.66 9.64 2.83
N THR A 28 3.65 10.28 2.22
CA THR A 28 3.67 10.63 0.79
C THR A 28 4.80 11.60 0.47
N ASP A 29 4.93 12.66 1.26
CA ASP A 29 5.94 13.69 1.02
C ASP A 29 7.35 13.13 1.15
N GLU A 30 7.63 12.39 2.22
CA GLU A 30 8.92 11.74 2.45
C GLU A 30 9.26 10.70 1.36
N TRP A 31 8.30 9.86 0.96
CA TRP A 31 8.51 8.88 -0.10
C TRP A 31 8.79 9.54 -1.45
N TYR A 32 8.07 10.63 -1.74
CA TYR A 32 8.26 11.39 -2.97
C TYR A 32 9.62 12.10 -3.01
N ASP A 33 10.03 12.72 -1.90
CA ASP A 33 11.31 13.43 -1.78
C ASP A 33 12.54 12.50 -1.94
N LEU A 34 12.40 11.24 -1.55
CA LEU A 34 13.41 10.19 -1.79
C LEU A 34 13.55 9.77 -3.28
N GLY A 35 12.86 10.44 -4.18
CA GLY A 35 12.86 10.24 -5.63
C GLY A 35 11.56 9.60 -6.13
N PRO A 36 10.83 10.31 -6.99
CA PRO A 36 9.57 9.83 -7.55
C PRO A 36 9.78 8.59 -8.41
N ARG A 37 8.78 7.67 -8.40
CA ARG A 37 8.77 6.45 -9.23
C ARG A 37 7.43 6.36 -9.95
N GLU A 38 7.45 6.01 -11.25
CA GLU A 38 6.23 5.84 -12.03
C GLU A 38 5.34 4.71 -11.49
N ALA A 39 5.95 3.66 -10.95
CA ALA A 39 5.27 2.53 -10.31
C ALA A 39 4.65 2.84 -8.94
N THR A 40 4.63 4.12 -8.51
CA THR A 40 4.03 4.52 -7.23
C THR A 40 2.68 5.19 -7.44
N MET A 41 1.65 4.70 -6.75
CA MET A 41 0.33 5.31 -6.64
C MET A 41 0.19 6.04 -5.30
N TYR A 42 -0.09 7.33 -5.33
CA TYR A 42 -0.34 8.14 -4.14
C TYR A 42 -1.85 8.28 -3.94
N LEU A 43 -2.36 7.88 -2.78
CA LEU A 43 -3.79 7.92 -2.48
C LEU A 43 -4.12 8.99 -1.44
N PRO A 44 -5.08 9.87 -1.74
CA PRO A 44 -5.43 11.00 -0.86
C PRO A 44 -6.48 10.67 0.20
N ALA A 45 -6.99 9.44 0.23
CA ALA A 45 -8.09 9.06 1.10
C ALA A 45 -7.68 7.97 2.10
N MET A 46 -7.75 8.28 3.38
CA MET A 46 -7.53 7.31 4.46
C MET A 46 -8.48 6.11 4.31
N GLY A 47 -8.00 4.94 4.72
CA GLY A 47 -8.76 3.70 4.65
C GLY A 47 -8.82 3.04 3.26
N THR A 48 -8.29 3.69 2.22
CA THR A 48 -8.33 3.13 0.85
C THR A 48 -7.03 2.47 0.42
N ILE A 49 -5.95 2.67 1.15
CA ILE A 49 -4.59 2.30 0.73
C ILE A 49 -4.44 0.78 0.62
N THR A 50 -4.68 0.08 1.72
CA THR A 50 -4.61 -1.39 1.77
C THR A 50 -5.59 -2.07 0.82
N PRO A 51 -6.89 -1.70 0.74
CA PRO A 51 -7.82 -2.32 -0.21
C PRO A 51 -7.49 -2.04 -1.68
N VAL A 52 -6.99 -0.86 -2.03
CA VAL A 52 -6.54 -0.58 -3.41
C VAL A 52 -5.31 -1.42 -3.76
N GLY A 53 -4.33 -1.51 -2.86
CA GLY A 53 -3.17 -2.40 -3.03
C GLY A 53 -3.58 -3.86 -3.21
N LEU A 54 -4.55 -4.34 -2.43
CA LEU A 54 -5.12 -5.67 -2.60
C LEU A 54 -5.72 -5.86 -4.00
N GLY A 55 -6.51 -4.89 -4.47
CA GLY A 55 -7.09 -4.93 -5.82
C GLY A 55 -6.03 -5.04 -6.91
N LEU A 56 -4.94 -4.28 -6.81
CA LEU A 56 -3.79 -4.38 -7.72
C LEU A 56 -3.11 -5.75 -7.64
N ALA A 57 -2.91 -6.29 -6.45
CA ALA A 57 -2.27 -7.60 -6.28
C ALA A 57 -3.09 -8.74 -6.90
N LEU A 58 -4.42 -8.67 -6.80
CA LEU A 58 -5.34 -9.64 -7.40
C LEU A 58 -5.41 -9.49 -8.93
N ALA A 59 -5.41 -8.26 -9.43
CA ALA A 59 -5.47 -7.98 -10.87
C ALA A 59 -4.16 -8.30 -11.59
N LEU A 60 -3.01 -8.17 -10.92
CA LEU A 60 -1.67 -8.35 -11.48
C LEU A 60 -0.85 -9.34 -10.64
N PRO A 61 -1.21 -10.64 -10.65
CA PRO A 61 -0.62 -11.64 -9.74
C PRO A 61 0.88 -11.90 -10.00
N HIS A 62 1.39 -11.53 -11.16
CA HIS A 62 2.81 -11.61 -11.53
C HIS A 62 3.64 -10.40 -11.07
N ARG A 63 3.00 -9.30 -10.62
CA ARG A 63 3.68 -8.09 -10.13
C ARG A 63 3.69 -8.09 -8.61
N ARG A 64 4.82 -7.75 -8.02
CA ARG A 64 4.86 -7.47 -6.57
C ARG A 64 4.12 -6.16 -6.28
N VAL A 65 3.26 -6.18 -5.26
CA VAL A 65 2.55 -5.00 -4.76
C VAL A 65 2.94 -4.77 -3.30
N LEU A 66 3.42 -3.56 -3.01
CA LEU A 66 3.77 -3.10 -1.68
C LEU A 66 2.87 -1.93 -1.27
N VAL A 67 2.23 -2.06 -0.13
CA VAL A 67 1.42 -1.00 0.48
C VAL A 67 2.20 -0.33 1.59
N LEU A 68 2.26 0.99 1.57
CA LEU A 68 2.77 1.84 2.65
C LEU A 68 1.59 2.58 3.27
N ASP A 69 1.03 2.03 4.33
CA ASP A 69 -0.13 2.58 5.03
C ASP A 69 0.28 3.19 6.38
N SER A 70 -0.65 3.82 7.08
CA SER A 70 -0.48 4.31 8.45
C SER A 70 -1.51 3.68 9.37
N ASP A 71 -1.22 3.68 10.68
CA ASP A 71 -2.12 3.16 11.70
C ASP A 71 -3.51 3.80 11.63
N GLY A 72 -3.57 5.14 11.61
CA GLY A 72 -4.83 5.87 11.52
C GLY A 72 -5.60 5.61 10.24
N SER A 73 -4.91 5.45 9.10
CA SER A 73 -5.55 5.12 7.82
C SER A 73 -6.10 3.70 7.83
N LEU A 74 -5.31 2.73 8.25
CA LEU A 74 -5.73 1.33 8.29
C LEU A 74 -6.89 1.09 9.24
N LEU A 75 -6.93 1.77 10.39
CA LEU A 75 -8.03 1.69 11.36
C LEU A 75 -9.39 2.07 10.77
N LEU A 76 -9.45 2.94 9.75
CA LEU A 76 -10.70 3.29 9.06
C LEU A 76 -11.21 2.18 8.15
N SER A 77 -10.38 1.21 7.77
CA SER A 77 -10.76 0.09 6.90
C SER A 77 -10.27 -1.25 7.43
N LEU A 78 -10.23 -1.41 8.75
CA LEU A 78 -9.68 -2.58 9.42
C LEU A 78 -10.31 -3.90 8.92
N GLY A 79 -11.60 -3.86 8.55
CA GLY A 79 -12.29 -5.00 7.92
C GLY A 79 -11.67 -5.46 6.60
N SER A 80 -10.92 -4.61 5.89
CA SER A 80 -10.23 -5.01 4.67
C SER A 80 -9.20 -6.12 4.89
N LEU A 81 -8.64 -6.23 6.10
CA LEU A 81 -7.71 -7.30 6.46
C LEU A 81 -8.34 -8.70 6.38
N THR A 82 -9.66 -8.81 6.62
CA THR A 82 -10.38 -10.09 6.47
C THR A 82 -10.37 -10.55 5.02
N VAL A 83 -10.49 -9.60 4.07
CA VAL A 83 -10.42 -9.89 2.64
C VAL A 83 -8.99 -10.25 2.23
N VAL A 84 -7.97 -9.51 2.74
CA VAL A 84 -6.56 -9.85 2.52
C VAL A 84 -6.26 -11.26 2.98
N GLY A 85 -6.68 -11.64 4.19
CA GLY A 85 -6.47 -12.97 4.74
C GLY A 85 -7.20 -14.06 3.96
N SER A 86 -8.44 -13.79 3.51
CA SER A 86 -9.25 -14.71 2.72
C SER A 86 -8.69 -14.94 1.31
N GLN A 87 -8.29 -13.87 0.61
CA GLN A 87 -7.73 -13.96 -0.75
C GLN A 87 -6.28 -14.45 -0.75
N ALA A 88 -5.54 -14.18 0.32
CA ALA A 88 -4.16 -14.59 0.56
C ALA A 88 -3.22 -14.42 -0.67
N PRO A 89 -3.16 -13.23 -1.32
CA PRO A 89 -2.37 -13.05 -2.53
C PRO A 89 -0.87 -13.18 -2.24
N LYS A 90 -0.17 -14.02 -3.00
CA LYS A 90 1.26 -14.33 -2.78
C LYS A 90 2.21 -13.16 -3.12
N ASN A 91 1.74 -12.22 -3.91
CA ASN A 91 2.50 -11.06 -4.40
C ASN A 91 2.27 -9.79 -3.59
N PHE A 92 1.74 -9.89 -2.35
CA PHE A 92 1.26 -8.74 -1.59
C PHE A 92 2.00 -8.54 -0.27
N GLY A 93 2.49 -7.33 -0.03
CA GLY A 93 3.08 -6.90 1.23
C GLY A 93 2.44 -5.60 1.73
N VAL A 94 2.21 -5.50 3.03
CA VAL A 94 1.69 -4.30 3.70
C VAL A 94 2.66 -3.88 4.79
N ILE A 95 3.08 -2.63 4.76
CA ILE A 95 3.86 -1.99 5.83
C ILE A 95 3.02 -0.86 6.40
N VAL A 96 2.75 -0.93 7.70
CA VAL A 96 1.98 0.09 8.44
C VAL A 96 2.94 0.87 9.32
N PHE A 97 3.07 2.16 9.07
CA PHE A 97 3.78 3.08 9.95
C PHE A 97 2.88 3.47 11.12
N ASP A 98 3.21 2.99 12.31
CA ASP A 98 2.42 3.17 13.52
C ASP A 98 3.13 4.11 14.48
N ASN A 99 2.69 5.37 14.52
CA ASN A 99 3.15 6.39 15.47
C ASN A 99 2.13 6.65 16.60
N GLY A 100 1.04 5.89 16.65
CA GLY A 100 0.00 6.01 17.68
C GLY A 100 -0.84 7.28 17.58
N CYS A 101 -0.78 8.05 16.48
CA CYS A 101 -1.56 9.29 16.38
C CYS A 101 -1.90 9.71 14.94
N TYR A 102 -2.92 10.55 14.83
CA TYR A 102 -3.27 11.28 13.62
C TYR A 102 -2.40 12.55 13.50
N GLU A 103 -1.15 12.37 13.10
CA GLU A 103 -0.11 13.41 13.16
C GLU A 103 -0.47 14.67 12.37
N SER A 104 -0.99 14.52 11.14
CA SER A 104 -1.31 15.64 10.24
C SER A 104 -2.52 16.48 10.64
N ILE A 105 -3.32 16.03 11.62
CA ILE A 105 -4.51 16.73 12.09
C ILE A 105 -4.45 17.05 13.59
N GLY A 106 -3.26 17.37 14.09
CA GLY A 106 -3.06 17.82 15.49
C GLY A 106 -2.64 16.74 16.46
N GLY A 107 -2.32 15.52 15.99
CA GLY A 107 -1.71 14.48 16.83
C GLY A 107 -2.67 13.78 17.80
N ALA A 108 -3.99 13.78 17.50
CA ALA A 108 -4.96 13.01 18.28
C ALA A 108 -4.57 11.53 18.31
N PRO A 109 -4.72 10.82 19.47
CA PRO A 109 -4.31 9.43 19.59
C PRO A 109 -5.15 8.52 18.68
N THR A 110 -4.51 7.53 18.05
CA THR A 110 -5.19 6.41 17.41
C THR A 110 -5.44 5.28 18.39
N ALA A 111 -6.23 4.28 18.01
CA ALA A 111 -6.50 3.12 18.85
C ALA A 111 -5.22 2.31 19.18
N THR A 112 -4.16 2.41 18.37
CA THR A 112 -2.89 1.71 18.61
C THR A 112 -2.16 2.27 19.84
N SER A 113 -2.34 3.55 20.17
CA SER A 113 -1.79 4.14 21.41
C SER A 113 -2.49 3.63 22.67
N ASN A 114 -3.69 3.04 22.53
CA ASN A 114 -4.51 2.51 23.62
C ASN A 114 -4.59 0.97 23.63
N GLY A 115 -3.61 0.29 23.02
CA GLY A 115 -3.46 -1.16 23.13
C GLY A 115 -3.92 -1.99 21.94
N THR A 116 -4.45 -1.39 20.86
CA THR A 116 -4.74 -2.13 19.65
C THR A 116 -3.44 -2.57 18.98
N ASP A 117 -3.20 -3.87 18.87
CA ASP A 117 -2.07 -4.47 18.14
C ASP A 117 -2.52 -4.88 16.73
N LEU A 118 -2.12 -4.11 15.74
CA LEU A 118 -2.51 -4.33 14.34
C LEU A 118 -1.95 -5.64 13.77
N ALA A 119 -0.79 -6.12 14.24
CA ALA A 119 -0.25 -7.40 13.80
C ALA A 119 -1.05 -8.58 14.38
N VAL A 120 -1.54 -8.47 15.62
CA VAL A 120 -2.47 -9.44 16.22
C VAL A 120 -3.79 -9.46 15.45
N VAL A 121 -4.35 -8.28 15.14
CA VAL A 121 -5.57 -8.15 14.35
C VAL A 121 -5.39 -8.80 12.97
N ALA A 122 -4.29 -8.51 12.27
CA ALA A 122 -4.00 -9.09 10.97
C ALA A 122 -3.90 -10.63 11.04
N ARG A 123 -3.25 -11.19 12.07
CA ARG A 123 -3.23 -12.64 12.30
C ARG A 123 -4.63 -13.20 12.53
N GLY A 124 -5.45 -12.53 13.33
CA GLY A 124 -6.85 -12.89 13.54
C GLY A 124 -7.70 -12.89 12.26
N CYS A 125 -7.35 -12.04 11.29
CA CYS A 125 -7.94 -12.01 9.95
C CYS A 125 -7.36 -13.07 8.98
N GLY A 126 -6.45 -13.95 9.41
CA GLY A 126 -5.86 -14.99 8.59
C GLY A 126 -4.53 -14.65 7.92
N ILE A 127 -3.97 -13.44 8.13
CA ILE A 127 -2.66 -13.05 7.62
C ILE A 127 -1.59 -13.57 8.57
N LYS A 128 -1.16 -14.82 8.36
CA LYS A 128 -0.25 -15.55 9.28
C LYS A 128 1.12 -14.87 9.43
N ASN A 129 1.65 -14.31 8.35
CA ASN A 129 2.94 -13.63 8.32
C ASN A 129 2.78 -12.15 8.73
N SER A 130 2.41 -11.90 9.99
CA SER A 130 2.24 -10.56 10.55
C SER A 130 3.18 -10.34 11.72
N VAL A 131 3.93 -9.23 11.70
CA VAL A 131 4.94 -8.90 12.69
C VAL A 131 4.92 -7.41 13.04
N THR A 132 5.22 -7.10 14.31
CA THR A 132 5.51 -5.74 14.77
C THR A 132 7.02 -5.59 14.98
N VAL A 133 7.62 -4.54 14.46
CA VAL A 133 9.05 -4.22 14.55
C VAL A 133 9.24 -2.80 15.09
N SER A 134 10.33 -2.58 15.86
CA SER A 134 10.59 -1.30 16.53
C SER A 134 12.02 -0.78 16.35
N ASP A 135 12.86 -1.52 15.63
CA ASP A 135 14.22 -1.11 15.29
C ASP A 135 14.48 -1.29 13.78
N ILE A 136 15.51 -0.62 13.27
CA ILE A 136 15.77 -0.52 11.84
C ILE A 136 16.28 -1.84 11.22
N ASP A 137 16.97 -2.67 11.98
CA ASP A 137 17.55 -3.93 11.47
C ASP A 137 16.46 -4.98 11.32
N THR A 138 15.56 -5.10 12.31
CA THR A 138 14.38 -5.96 12.22
C THR A 138 13.40 -5.45 11.16
N PHE A 139 13.26 -4.12 10.99
CA PHE A 139 12.48 -3.53 9.91
C PHE A 139 13.05 -3.88 8.54
N ARG A 140 14.37 -3.76 8.34
CA ARG A 140 15.05 -4.12 7.09
C ARG A 140 14.80 -5.61 6.75
N SER A 141 14.97 -6.48 7.72
CA SER A 141 14.75 -7.92 7.55
C SER A 141 13.30 -8.24 7.20
N ALA A 142 12.33 -7.64 7.90
CA ALA A 142 10.90 -7.81 7.62
C ALA A 142 10.50 -7.26 6.24
N THR A 143 11.07 -6.11 5.84
CA THR A 143 10.87 -5.51 4.52
C THR A 143 11.42 -6.41 3.40
N ALA A 144 12.64 -6.94 3.55
CA ALA A 144 13.22 -7.85 2.57
C ALA A 144 12.34 -9.09 2.36
N ARG A 145 11.79 -9.65 3.45
CA ARG A 145 10.80 -10.74 3.39
C ARG A 145 9.52 -10.32 2.68
N ALA A 146 8.96 -9.14 3.00
CA ALA A 146 7.75 -8.63 2.37
C ALA A 146 7.90 -8.39 0.85
N LEU A 147 9.11 -8.16 0.38
CA LEU A 147 9.43 -8.01 -1.04
C LEU A 147 9.78 -9.33 -1.73
N GLY A 148 10.44 -10.26 -1.05
CA GLY A 148 11.01 -11.47 -1.64
C GLY A 148 10.23 -12.77 -1.40
N GLU A 149 9.49 -12.89 -0.28
CA GLU A 149 8.77 -14.11 0.08
C GLU A 149 7.32 -14.10 -0.44
N PRO A 150 6.69 -15.27 -0.62
CA PRO A 150 5.26 -15.35 -0.89
C PRO A 150 4.43 -14.73 0.25
N GLY A 151 3.52 -13.80 -0.11
CA GLY A 151 2.63 -13.11 0.83
C GLY A 151 1.34 -13.86 1.13
N PRO A 152 0.37 -13.17 1.74
CA PRO A 152 0.51 -11.79 2.20
C PRO A 152 1.42 -11.66 3.43
N LEU A 153 2.28 -10.64 3.42
CA LEU A 153 3.09 -10.26 4.58
C LEU A 153 2.58 -8.92 5.12
N PHE A 154 2.53 -8.82 6.45
CA PHE A 154 2.03 -7.64 7.13
C PHE A 154 3.02 -7.20 8.22
N VAL A 155 3.60 -6.01 8.06
CA VAL A 155 4.61 -5.46 8.95
C VAL A 155 4.08 -4.20 9.60
N VAL A 156 4.02 -4.17 10.92
CA VAL A 156 3.75 -2.95 11.70
C VAL A 156 5.08 -2.37 12.15
N ALA A 157 5.44 -1.23 11.60
CA ALA A 157 6.64 -0.50 11.98
C ALA A 157 6.29 0.51 13.06
N ARG A 158 6.68 0.25 14.32
CA ARG A 158 6.54 1.21 15.42
C ARG A 158 7.53 2.35 15.23
N ILE A 159 7.00 3.53 14.91
CA ILE A 159 7.79 4.72 14.65
C ILE A 159 7.52 5.81 15.69
N GLU A 160 8.45 6.72 15.82
CA GLU A 160 8.29 7.94 16.59
C GLU A 160 7.44 8.95 15.82
N ARG A 161 6.78 9.83 16.54
CA ARG A 161 6.25 11.06 15.95
C ARG A 161 7.43 11.88 15.45
N SER A 162 7.40 12.30 14.21
CA SER A 162 8.50 13.05 13.61
C SER A 162 7.98 14.26 12.87
N ILE A 163 8.54 15.43 13.21
CA ILE A 163 8.38 16.62 12.37
C ILE A 163 9.46 16.52 11.29
N VAL A 164 9.07 16.24 10.07
CA VAL A 164 10.00 16.12 8.94
C VAL A 164 9.95 17.38 8.11
N ASN A 165 11.12 17.93 7.81
CA ASN A 165 11.27 19.10 6.97
C ASN A 165 11.62 18.66 5.52
N VAL A 166 10.69 17.95 4.86
CA VAL A 166 10.77 17.61 3.45
C VAL A 166 9.86 18.51 2.63
N LYS A 167 10.16 18.66 1.35
CA LYS A 167 9.28 19.40 0.45
C LYS A 167 8.00 18.64 0.22
N PRO A 168 6.83 19.25 0.41
CA PRO A 168 5.56 18.62 0.10
C PRO A 168 5.51 18.19 -1.36
N LYS A 169 4.88 17.05 -1.61
CA LYS A 169 4.59 16.62 -2.98
C LYS A 169 3.63 17.63 -3.64
N THR A 170 4.04 18.18 -4.77
CA THR A 170 3.30 19.24 -5.47
C THR A 170 2.42 18.73 -6.62
N THR A 171 2.53 17.45 -6.98
CA THR A 171 1.74 16.89 -8.09
C THR A 171 0.27 16.73 -7.68
N ASP A 172 -0.64 17.11 -8.58
CA ASP A 172 -2.07 16.96 -8.38
C ASP A 172 -2.49 15.49 -8.25
N ILE A 173 -3.49 15.24 -7.41
CA ILE A 173 -4.00 13.88 -7.13
C ILE A 173 -4.57 13.21 -8.37
N PHE A 174 -5.27 13.98 -9.22
CA PHE A 174 -5.84 13.46 -10.47
C PHE A 174 -4.74 13.13 -11.47
N GLU A 175 -3.72 13.99 -11.56
CA GLU A 175 -2.55 13.72 -12.39
C GLU A 175 -1.84 12.44 -11.96
N ASP A 176 -1.63 12.22 -10.67
CA ASP A 176 -1.03 10.99 -10.14
C ASP A 176 -1.82 9.73 -10.52
N LYS A 177 -3.14 9.78 -10.40
CA LYS A 177 -4.01 8.67 -10.78
C LYS A 177 -3.84 8.30 -12.24
N TYR A 178 -3.87 9.30 -13.13
CA TYR A 178 -3.72 9.07 -14.56
C TYR A 178 -2.30 8.66 -14.93
N ARG A 179 -1.28 9.25 -14.32
CA ARG A 179 0.12 8.86 -14.49
C ARG A 179 0.33 7.39 -14.13
N PHE A 180 -0.15 6.97 -12.98
CA PHE A 180 -0.02 5.58 -12.53
C PHE A 180 -0.79 4.61 -13.47
N ALA A 181 -2.03 4.96 -13.86
CA ALA A 181 -2.79 4.15 -14.80
C ALA A 181 -2.06 4.00 -16.16
N ARG A 182 -1.48 5.09 -16.69
CA ARG A 182 -0.66 5.03 -17.92
C ARG A 182 0.60 4.20 -17.76
N TYR A 183 1.24 4.25 -16.59
CA TYR A 183 2.37 3.38 -16.30
C TYR A 183 1.96 1.90 -16.37
N VAL A 184 0.84 1.53 -15.74
CA VAL A 184 0.34 0.15 -15.76
C VAL A 184 -0.05 -0.26 -17.18
N GLU A 185 -0.76 0.58 -17.94
CA GLU A 185 -1.09 0.31 -19.34
C GLU A 185 0.17 -0.03 -20.16
N LYS A 186 1.21 0.80 -20.01
CA LYS A 186 2.46 0.63 -20.76
C LYS A 186 3.23 -0.62 -20.33
N SER A 187 3.31 -0.89 -19.03
CA SER A 187 4.08 -2.02 -18.50
C SER A 187 3.40 -3.37 -18.73
N GLU A 188 2.06 -3.39 -18.74
CA GLU A 188 1.27 -4.62 -18.89
C GLU A 188 0.75 -4.84 -20.32
N GLY A 189 0.85 -3.86 -21.20
CA GLY A 189 0.33 -3.93 -22.57
C GLY A 189 -1.20 -3.98 -22.63
N ILE A 190 -1.88 -3.37 -21.64
CA ILE A 190 -3.35 -3.34 -21.51
C ILE A 190 -3.90 -1.93 -21.66
N GLU A 191 -5.20 -1.79 -21.89
CA GLU A 191 -5.89 -0.50 -21.95
C GLU A 191 -6.78 -0.36 -20.70
N ILE A 192 -6.52 0.69 -19.88
CA ILE A 192 -7.30 1.03 -18.68
C ILE A 192 -8.09 2.32 -18.94
N LEU A 193 -7.43 3.31 -19.56
CA LEU A 193 -7.97 4.64 -19.81
C LEU A 193 -8.42 4.75 -21.26
N SER A 194 -9.56 4.14 -21.58
CA SER A 194 -10.16 4.29 -22.91
C SER A 194 -10.60 5.72 -23.20
N PRO A 195 -10.37 6.26 -24.41
CA PRO A 195 -11.02 7.50 -24.84
C PRO A 195 -12.55 7.36 -24.74
N ALA A 196 -13.22 8.43 -24.30
CA ALA A 196 -14.68 8.47 -24.24
C ALA A 196 -15.27 8.03 -25.61
N GLY A 197 -16.01 6.93 -25.63
CA GLY A 197 -16.66 6.40 -26.82
C GLY A 197 -16.09 5.11 -27.41
N ARG A 198 -14.94 4.60 -26.95
CA ARG A 198 -14.49 3.26 -27.32
C ARG A 198 -14.83 2.27 -26.22
N GLY A 199 -15.79 1.38 -26.53
CA GLY A 199 -16.08 0.22 -25.69
C GLY A 199 -17.26 0.37 -24.76
N ARG A 200 -18.47 0.59 -25.30
CA ARG A 200 -19.61 -0.13 -24.75
C ARG A 200 -19.33 -1.60 -25.04
N ARG A 201 -18.89 -2.38 -24.06
CA ARG A 201 -18.95 -3.84 -24.16
C ARG A 201 -20.39 -4.17 -24.52
N ASP A 202 -20.58 -5.01 -25.54
CA ASP A 202 -21.90 -5.53 -25.84
C ASP A 202 -22.51 -6.06 -24.54
N PRO A 203 -23.73 -5.62 -24.12
CA PRO A 203 -24.39 -6.15 -22.94
C PRO A 203 -24.50 -7.68 -22.94
N ASN A 204 -24.34 -8.32 -24.09
CA ASN A 204 -24.38 -9.78 -24.26
C ASN A 204 -23.02 -10.48 -24.05
N ASP A 205 -21.92 -9.75 -23.92
CA ASP A 205 -20.58 -10.33 -23.67
C ASP A 205 -20.40 -10.98 -22.28
N TRP A 206 -21.31 -10.72 -21.35
CA TRP A 206 -21.30 -11.36 -20.02
C TRP A 206 -21.59 -12.88 -20.10
N ASN A 207 -22.26 -13.33 -21.15
CA ASN A 207 -22.65 -14.74 -21.28
C ASN A 207 -21.58 -15.64 -21.90
N SER A 208 -20.47 -15.10 -22.41
CA SER A 208 -19.43 -15.89 -23.06
C SER A 208 -18.38 -16.48 -22.11
N GLN A 209 -18.34 -16.08 -20.84
CA GLN A 209 -17.36 -16.55 -19.85
C GLN A 209 -17.92 -17.53 -18.80
N THR A 210 -19.20 -17.87 -18.84
CA THR A 210 -19.82 -18.79 -17.88
C THR A 210 -20.07 -20.21 -18.40
N ASN A 211 -19.65 -20.53 -19.63
CA ASN A 211 -19.74 -21.88 -20.20
C ASN A 211 -18.36 -22.41 -20.59
N GLY A 212 -17.57 -22.76 -19.59
CA GLY A 212 -16.35 -23.55 -19.72
C GLY A 212 -16.21 -24.37 -18.46
N ASP A 213 -16.51 -25.63 -18.59
CA ASP A 213 -16.51 -26.73 -17.59
C ASP A 213 -15.34 -26.72 -16.60
#